data_de55067c22979674ca14ddafb9aac710
#
_entry.id   de55067c22979674ca14ddafb9aac710
#
_cell.length_a   1.000
_cell.length_b   1.000
_cell.length_c   1.000
_cell.angle_alpha   90.00
_cell.angle_beta   90.00
_cell.angle_gamma   90.00
#
_symmetry.space_group_name_H-M   'P 1'
#
loop_
_entity.id
_entity.type
_entity.pdbx_description
1 polymer ?
#
loop_
_entity_poly.entity_id
_entity_poly.type
_entity_poly.pdbx_seq_one_letter_code
_entity_poly.pdbx_strand_id
1 'polypeptide(L)'
;MILAIGTACLAGCATQPQGGTASKAPAADPAPAAPNWTTIATPDDRARLAALGDSWTRARAAVPRRLAGRVAAEGALLDPAGALDLPALSPGSYRCRLVRLGGRAGYASFAPDFCYVDGNGAGLSFTKQTGTTLPGGWLHPDTDRRQVFLGTVRTAPAQVAPPYGTNPARDVAGVVERVGPLRWRLVMTRAGQGAILDLYELVPVPPATPATPR
;
A
#
# COMPACT_ATOMS: atom_id res chain seq x y z
N MET A 1 14.34 -90.38 20.91
CA MET A 1 13.45 -90.94 19.85
C MET A 1 12.01 -90.59 20.25
N ILE A 2 11.43 -89.58 19.69
CA ILE A 2 10.00 -89.38 19.39
C ILE A 2 9.85 -87.97 18.82
N LEU A 3 9.43 -87.96 17.61
CA LEU A 3 9.16 -86.80 16.74
C LEU A 3 7.81 -86.14 17.13
N ALA A 4 7.73 -84.83 17.29
CA ALA A 4 6.47 -84.09 17.39
C ALA A 4 6.42 -82.96 16.36
N ILE A 5 5.50 -83.11 15.45
CA ILE A 5 5.18 -82.20 14.34
C ILE A 5 4.33 -81.10 14.89
N GLY A 6 4.79 -79.83 14.78
CA GLY A 6 4.03 -78.63 15.14
C GLY A 6 3.41 -78.01 13.92
N THR A 7 2.09 -77.86 13.90
CA THR A 7 1.25 -77.27 12.86
C THR A 7 1.30 -75.78 12.97
N ALA A 8 1.72 -75.08 11.89
CA ALA A 8 1.69 -73.64 11.80
C ALA A 8 0.28 -73.13 11.37
N CYS A 9 -0.36 -72.30 12.19
CA CYS A 9 -1.57 -71.57 11.84
C CYS A 9 -1.18 -70.22 11.19
N LEU A 10 -1.52 -70.05 9.92
CA LEU A 10 -1.48 -68.78 9.20
C LEU A 10 -2.70 -67.98 9.59
N ALA A 11 -2.49 -66.93 10.39
CA ALA A 11 -3.51 -65.89 10.63
C ALA A 11 -3.48 -64.84 9.49
N GLY A 12 -4.49 -64.85 8.65
CA GLY A 12 -4.70 -63.86 7.59
C GLY A 12 -5.19 -62.55 8.20
N CYS A 13 -4.41 -61.49 8.04
CA CYS A 13 -4.89 -60.12 8.32
C CYS A 13 -5.80 -59.67 7.21
N ALA A 14 -7.10 -59.60 7.49
CA ALA A 14 -8.06 -58.91 6.62
C ALA A 14 -7.92 -57.41 6.79
N THR A 15 -7.43 -56.73 5.75
CA THR A 15 -7.39 -55.26 5.65
C THR A 15 -8.80 -54.76 5.30
N GLN A 16 -9.50 -54.15 6.25
CA GLN A 16 -10.74 -53.42 5.99
C GLN A 16 -10.41 -52.12 5.29
N PRO A 17 -11.06 -51.75 4.16
CA PRO A 17 -10.97 -50.43 3.61
C PRO A 17 -11.77 -49.45 4.50
N GLN A 18 -11.06 -48.56 5.21
CA GLN A 18 -11.70 -47.42 5.89
C GLN A 18 -12.17 -46.44 4.81
N GLY A 19 -13.45 -46.44 4.53
CA GLY A 19 -14.15 -45.40 3.79
C GLY A 19 -14.13 -44.12 4.61
N GLY A 20 -13.07 -43.32 4.45
CA GLY A 20 -13.01 -41.97 4.98
C GLY A 20 -14.01 -41.07 4.21
N THR A 21 -15.17 -40.80 4.79
CA THR A 21 -16.03 -39.72 4.35
C THR A 21 -15.25 -38.43 4.57
N ALA A 22 -14.68 -37.83 3.47
CA ALA A 22 -14.09 -36.53 3.49
C ALA A 22 -15.16 -35.52 3.93
N SER A 23 -15.10 -35.08 5.18
CA SER A 23 -15.93 -34.01 5.72
C SER A 23 -15.54 -32.75 4.94
N LYS A 24 -16.42 -32.30 4.02
CA LYS A 24 -16.28 -31.03 3.32
C LYS A 24 -16.33 -29.94 4.40
N ALA A 25 -15.17 -29.32 4.66
CA ALA A 25 -15.10 -28.15 5.53
C ALA A 25 -16.14 -27.12 5.07
N PRO A 26 -16.92 -26.51 5.97
CA PRO A 26 -17.84 -25.46 5.58
C PRO A 26 -17.05 -24.37 4.86
N ALA A 27 -17.54 -23.95 3.68
CA ALA A 27 -17.00 -22.82 2.98
C ALA A 27 -17.07 -21.62 3.94
N ALA A 28 -15.92 -21.01 4.24
CA ALA A 28 -15.91 -19.78 5.03
C ALA A 28 -16.78 -18.75 4.32
N ASP A 29 -17.68 -18.10 5.07
CA ASP A 29 -18.48 -17.01 4.54
C ASP A 29 -17.53 -15.96 3.93
N PRO A 30 -17.85 -15.42 2.73
CA PRO A 30 -17.03 -14.39 2.12
C PRO A 30 -16.91 -13.21 3.10
N ALA A 31 -15.67 -12.80 3.38
CA ALA A 31 -15.43 -11.64 4.23
C ALA A 31 -16.24 -10.43 3.70
N PRO A 32 -16.85 -9.62 4.60
CA PRO A 32 -17.61 -8.46 4.17
C PRO A 32 -16.76 -7.60 3.22
N ALA A 33 -17.34 -7.19 2.09
CA ALA A 33 -16.65 -6.34 1.13
C ALA A 33 -16.17 -5.05 1.83
N ALA A 34 -14.91 -4.68 1.61
CA ALA A 34 -14.37 -3.43 2.16
C ALA A 34 -15.28 -2.25 1.75
N PRO A 35 -15.58 -1.33 2.67
CA PRO A 35 -16.46 -0.21 2.36
C PRO A 35 -15.89 0.61 1.19
N ASN A 36 -16.77 0.98 0.26
CA ASN A 36 -16.39 1.78 -0.89
C ASN A 36 -15.90 3.16 -0.42
N TRP A 37 -14.72 3.55 -0.83
CA TRP A 37 -14.10 4.83 -0.47
C TRP A 37 -15.00 6.04 -0.75
N THR A 38 -15.87 5.97 -1.77
CA THR A 38 -16.77 7.06 -2.14
C THR A 38 -17.80 7.39 -1.05
N THR A 39 -18.15 6.41 -0.19
CA THR A 39 -19.06 6.62 0.93
C THR A 39 -18.33 7.15 2.17
N ILE A 40 -17.01 6.93 2.26
CA ILE A 40 -16.17 7.37 3.38
C ILE A 40 -15.63 8.79 3.13
N ALA A 41 -15.20 9.06 1.89
CA ALA A 41 -14.55 10.31 1.52
C ALA A 41 -15.46 11.52 1.73
N THR A 42 -14.89 12.58 2.29
CA THR A 42 -15.58 13.89 2.39
C THR A 42 -15.93 14.42 1.00
N PRO A 43 -16.97 15.26 0.84
CA PRO A 43 -17.29 15.88 -0.45
C PRO A 43 -16.09 16.60 -1.07
N ASP A 44 -15.33 17.32 -0.26
CA ASP A 44 -14.14 18.05 -0.70
C ASP A 44 -13.04 17.11 -1.20
N ASP A 45 -12.80 15.99 -0.53
CA ASP A 45 -11.78 15.03 -0.97
C ASP A 45 -12.20 14.30 -2.24
N ARG A 46 -13.51 13.98 -2.39
CA ARG A 46 -14.02 13.46 -3.66
C ARG A 46 -13.79 14.42 -4.82
N ALA A 47 -14.08 15.70 -4.61
CA ALA A 47 -13.84 16.74 -5.64
C ALA A 47 -12.34 16.85 -5.98
N ARG A 48 -11.45 16.82 -4.97
CA ARG A 48 -9.99 16.86 -5.18
C ARG A 48 -9.47 15.62 -5.91
N LEU A 49 -9.97 14.44 -5.56
CA LEU A 49 -9.60 13.18 -6.24
C LEU A 49 -10.07 13.20 -7.71
N ALA A 50 -11.27 13.71 -7.98
CA ALA A 50 -11.76 13.86 -9.35
C ALA A 50 -10.91 14.84 -10.18
N ALA A 51 -10.40 15.91 -9.55
CA ALA A 51 -9.54 16.94 -10.19
C ALA A 51 -8.05 16.55 -10.28
N LEU A 52 -7.67 15.31 -9.88
CA LEU A 52 -6.26 14.93 -9.82
C LEU A 52 -5.58 14.93 -11.21
N GLY A 53 -6.29 14.55 -12.28
CA GLY A 53 -5.79 14.61 -13.66
C GLY A 53 -5.42 16.04 -14.09
N ASP A 54 -6.28 17.00 -13.76
CA ASP A 54 -6.00 18.43 -14.02
C ASP A 54 -4.82 18.94 -13.20
N SER A 55 -4.68 18.45 -11.96
CA SER A 55 -3.56 18.79 -11.10
C SER A 55 -2.23 18.26 -11.68
N TRP A 56 -2.20 17.07 -12.23
CA TRP A 56 -1.07 16.51 -12.96
C TRP A 56 -0.70 17.40 -14.17
N THR A 57 -1.69 17.74 -14.99
CA THR A 57 -1.48 18.57 -16.18
C THR A 57 -0.89 19.92 -15.81
N ARG A 58 -1.47 20.62 -14.83
CA ARG A 58 -0.97 21.91 -14.35
C ARG A 58 0.42 21.80 -13.71
N ALA A 59 0.67 20.76 -12.91
CA ALA A 59 1.96 20.57 -12.25
C ALA A 59 3.09 20.37 -13.25
N ARG A 60 2.86 19.56 -14.28
CA ARG A 60 3.84 19.33 -15.36
C ARG A 60 4.07 20.58 -16.21
N ALA A 61 3.03 21.31 -16.57
CA ALA A 61 3.13 22.56 -17.32
C ALA A 61 3.91 23.65 -16.56
N ALA A 62 3.86 23.65 -15.22
CA ALA A 62 4.57 24.60 -14.38
C ALA A 62 6.07 24.26 -14.17
N VAL A 63 6.58 23.17 -14.73
CA VAL A 63 8.00 22.82 -14.64
C VAL A 63 8.83 23.68 -15.58
N PRO A 64 9.80 24.46 -15.09
CA PRO A 64 10.69 25.22 -15.94
C PRO A 64 11.54 24.30 -16.85
N ARG A 65 11.79 24.73 -18.08
CA ARG A 65 12.57 23.94 -19.08
C ARG A 65 13.91 23.44 -18.53
N ARG A 66 14.62 24.24 -17.72
CA ARG A 66 15.89 23.85 -17.09
C ARG A 66 15.79 22.64 -16.16
N LEU A 67 14.58 22.30 -15.68
CA LEU A 67 14.33 21.16 -14.79
C LEU A 67 13.71 19.97 -15.53
N ALA A 68 13.40 20.09 -16.82
CA ALA A 68 12.74 19.03 -17.60
C ALA A 68 13.52 17.71 -17.57
N GLY A 69 14.87 17.76 -17.68
CA GLY A 69 15.72 16.59 -17.59
C GLY A 69 15.65 15.88 -16.22
N ARG A 70 15.55 16.66 -15.12
CA ARG A 70 15.41 16.07 -13.77
C ARG A 70 14.05 15.41 -13.59
N VAL A 71 12.99 16.00 -14.12
CA VAL A 71 11.63 15.41 -14.10
C VAL A 71 11.59 14.16 -14.97
N ALA A 72 12.21 14.17 -16.15
CA ALA A 72 12.29 13.01 -17.02
C ALA A 72 13.07 11.84 -16.38
N ALA A 73 14.11 12.12 -15.61
CA ALA A 73 14.90 11.12 -14.90
C ALA A 73 14.09 10.36 -13.81
N GLU A 74 12.98 10.93 -13.33
CA GLU A 74 12.09 10.23 -12.39
C GLU A 74 11.29 9.10 -13.06
N GLY A 75 11.20 9.09 -14.39
CA GLY A 75 10.54 8.05 -15.18
C GLY A 75 9.07 7.89 -14.80
N ALA A 76 8.63 6.64 -14.60
CA ALA A 76 7.25 6.30 -14.29
C ALA A 76 6.71 6.96 -13.00
N LEU A 77 7.58 7.39 -12.09
CA LEU A 77 7.16 8.08 -10.87
C LEU A 77 6.40 9.38 -11.20
N LEU A 78 6.89 10.16 -12.19
CA LEU A 78 6.30 11.43 -12.61
C LEU A 78 5.57 11.35 -13.97
N ASP A 79 5.32 10.15 -14.46
CA ASP A 79 4.46 9.92 -15.63
C ASP A 79 3.02 9.63 -15.16
N PRO A 80 2.03 10.49 -15.48
CA PRO A 80 0.63 10.25 -15.12
C PRO A 80 0.08 8.91 -15.63
N ALA A 81 0.60 8.43 -16.78
CA ALA A 81 0.21 7.14 -17.37
C ALA A 81 1.02 5.95 -16.87
N GLY A 82 1.99 6.16 -15.96
CA GLY A 82 2.93 5.14 -15.50
C GLY A 82 2.37 4.11 -14.52
N ALA A 83 1.08 4.15 -14.19
CA ALA A 83 0.45 3.20 -13.28
C ALA A 83 0.40 1.79 -13.89
N LEU A 84 0.79 0.78 -13.11
CA LEU A 84 0.74 -0.65 -13.41
C LEU A 84 -0.40 -1.32 -12.65
N ASP A 85 -0.82 -2.49 -13.12
CA ASP A 85 -1.80 -3.32 -12.42
C ASP A 85 -1.27 -3.81 -11.07
N LEU A 86 -2.19 -4.23 -10.18
CA LEU A 86 -1.89 -4.69 -8.82
C LEU A 86 -1.26 -3.58 -7.95
N PRO A 87 -2.00 -2.52 -7.62
CA PRO A 87 -1.50 -1.36 -6.90
C PRO A 87 -1.28 -1.61 -5.41
N ALA A 88 -1.75 -2.74 -4.86
CA ALA A 88 -1.70 -3.00 -3.43
C ALA A 88 -0.25 -3.04 -2.91
N LEU A 89 -0.03 -2.32 -1.82
CA LEU A 89 1.21 -2.36 -1.05
C LEU A 89 1.24 -3.62 -0.17
N SER A 90 2.40 -4.24 -0.03
CA SER A 90 2.59 -5.29 0.98
C SER A 90 2.79 -4.67 2.36
N PRO A 91 2.27 -5.27 3.44
CA PRO A 91 2.61 -4.85 4.80
C PRO A 91 4.12 -4.83 5.04
N GLY A 92 4.60 -3.81 5.75
CA GLY A 92 6.03 -3.68 6.06
C GLY A 92 6.54 -2.24 6.04
N SER A 93 7.85 -2.11 6.19
CA SER A 93 8.56 -0.82 6.19
C SER A 93 8.91 -0.37 4.78
N TYR A 94 8.81 0.94 4.55
CA TYR A 94 9.13 1.57 3.29
C TYR A 94 10.06 2.77 3.48
N ARG A 95 10.93 3.00 2.52
CA ARG A 95 11.51 4.31 2.29
C ARG A 95 10.51 5.14 1.50
N CYS A 96 10.18 6.34 2.00
CA CYS A 96 9.21 7.23 1.38
C CYS A 96 9.84 8.59 1.08
N ARG A 97 10.13 8.81 -0.19
CA ARG A 97 10.77 10.03 -0.67
C ARG A 97 9.71 11.01 -1.19
N LEU A 98 9.65 12.20 -0.60
CA LEU A 98 8.76 13.26 -1.10
C LEU A 98 9.34 13.88 -2.37
N VAL A 99 8.51 13.98 -3.40
CA VAL A 99 8.76 14.75 -4.62
C VAL A 99 7.65 15.76 -4.79
N ARG A 100 8.01 17.02 -5.02
CA ARG A 100 7.10 18.13 -5.31
C ARG A 100 7.18 18.53 -6.76
N LEU A 101 6.02 18.75 -7.37
CA LEU A 101 5.92 19.15 -8.77
C LEU A 101 5.07 20.42 -8.90
N GLY A 102 5.53 21.35 -9.78
CA GLY A 102 4.89 22.64 -10.00
C GLY A 102 5.13 23.64 -8.87
N GLY A 103 4.41 24.76 -8.94
CA GLY A 103 4.57 25.86 -8.01
C GLY A 103 5.89 26.63 -8.21
N ARG A 104 6.33 27.38 -7.18
CA ARG A 104 7.50 28.27 -7.27
C ARG A 104 8.80 27.53 -7.62
N ALA A 105 9.04 26.35 -7.06
CA ALA A 105 10.24 25.58 -7.30
C ALA A 105 10.22 24.82 -8.65
N GLY A 106 9.04 24.56 -9.20
CA GLY A 106 8.82 23.75 -10.38
C GLY A 106 9.02 22.26 -10.13
N TYR A 107 10.11 21.88 -9.49
CA TYR A 107 10.43 20.51 -9.08
C TYR A 107 11.36 20.52 -7.88
N ALA A 108 11.07 19.69 -6.89
CA ALA A 108 11.95 19.43 -5.73
C ALA A 108 11.84 17.95 -5.32
N SER A 109 12.97 17.37 -4.92
CA SER A 109 13.06 16.01 -4.39
C SER A 109 13.82 16.06 -3.07
N PHE A 110 13.35 15.30 -2.08
CA PHE A 110 13.87 15.34 -0.71
C PHE A 110 14.52 14.00 -0.36
N ALA A 111 15.29 13.97 0.74
CA ALA A 111 15.81 12.73 1.27
C ALA A 111 14.65 11.81 1.70
N PRO A 112 14.81 10.47 1.57
CA PRO A 112 13.78 9.54 1.99
C PRO A 112 13.58 9.54 3.50
N ASP A 113 12.33 9.59 3.92
CA ASP A 113 11.84 9.29 5.26
C ASP A 113 11.47 7.80 5.39
N PHE A 114 10.93 7.41 6.56
CA PHE A 114 10.38 6.09 6.80
C PHE A 114 8.86 6.14 6.87
N CYS A 115 8.25 5.17 6.20
CA CYS A 115 6.82 4.92 6.22
C CYS A 115 6.56 3.45 6.56
N TYR A 116 5.38 3.16 7.06
CA TYR A 116 4.93 1.82 7.39
C TYR A 116 3.57 1.54 6.78
N VAL A 117 3.41 0.36 6.21
CA VAL A 117 2.13 -0.19 5.77
C VAL A 117 1.77 -1.32 6.72
N ASP A 118 0.61 -1.23 7.35
CA ASP A 118 0.07 -2.28 8.19
C ASP A 118 -1.11 -2.96 7.50
N GLY A 119 -1.20 -4.28 7.63
CA GLY A 119 -2.29 -5.07 7.12
C GLY A 119 -2.94 -5.86 8.23
N ASN A 120 -4.23 -5.63 8.45
CA ASN A 120 -5.04 -6.36 9.42
C ASN A 120 -6.43 -6.67 8.83
N GLY A 121 -7.29 -7.31 9.60
CA GLY A 121 -8.64 -7.66 9.16
C GLY A 121 -9.52 -6.47 8.75
N ALA A 122 -9.15 -5.24 9.07
CA ALA A 122 -9.82 -4.02 8.65
C ALA A 122 -9.31 -3.45 7.30
N GLY A 123 -8.20 -3.99 6.77
CA GLY A 123 -7.61 -3.56 5.49
C GLY A 123 -6.15 -3.13 5.61
N LEU A 124 -5.70 -2.32 4.66
CA LEU A 124 -4.35 -1.75 4.64
C LEU A 124 -4.36 -0.32 5.15
N SER A 125 -3.44 0.02 6.04
CA SER A 125 -3.17 1.39 6.46
C SER A 125 -1.76 1.82 6.03
N PHE A 126 -1.59 3.10 5.80
CA PHE A 126 -0.30 3.73 5.51
C PHE A 126 -0.02 4.80 6.56
N THR A 127 1.21 4.85 7.07
CA THR A 127 1.65 5.87 8.03
C THR A 127 3.06 6.32 7.75
N LYS A 128 3.26 7.62 7.52
CA LYS A 128 4.59 8.22 7.51
C LYS A 128 5.05 8.44 8.94
N GLN A 129 6.24 7.95 9.27
CA GLN A 129 6.74 7.87 10.65
C GLN A 129 7.76 8.97 10.99
N THR A 130 8.55 9.41 9.99
CA THR A 130 9.60 10.41 10.20
C THR A 130 9.40 11.65 9.33
N GLY A 131 10.07 12.74 9.68
CA GLY A 131 9.95 14.05 9.03
C GLY A 131 8.89 14.95 9.67
N THR A 132 8.52 16.04 9.01
CA THR A 132 7.69 17.11 9.59
C THR A 132 6.23 17.09 9.17
N THR A 133 5.89 16.38 8.10
CA THR A 133 4.52 16.21 7.61
C THR A 133 4.26 14.71 7.55
N LEU A 134 3.35 14.24 8.40
CA LEU A 134 3.18 12.83 8.69
C LEU A 134 1.74 12.38 8.34
N PRO A 135 1.44 12.16 7.04
CA PRO A 135 0.16 11.58 6.66
C PRO A 135 0.04 10.15 7.18
N GLY A 136 -1.16 9.82 7.64
CA GLY A 136 -1.53 8.47 8.05
C GLY A 136 -3.01 8.23 7.81
N GLY A 137 -3.38 7.03 7.40
CA GLY A 137 -4.76 6.69 7.07
C GLY A 137 -4.90 5.33 6.41
N TRP A 138 -6.04 5.10 5.78
CA TRP A 138 -6.42 3.83 5.20
C TRP A 138 -6.35 3.84 3.67
N LEU A 139 -6.04 2.68 3.12
CA LEU A 139 -5.99 2.41 1.68
C LEU A 139 -7.24 1.62 1.29
N HIS A 140 -7.99 2.15 0.36
CA HIS A 140 -9.24 1.57 -0.11
C HIS A 140 -9.10 1.12 -1.56
N PRO A 141 -9.58 -0.07 -1.93
CA PRO A 141 -9.63 -0.48 -3.34
C PRO A 141 -10.43 0.53 -4.19
N ASP A 142 -9.99 0.75 -5.43
CA ASP A 142 -10.69 1.60 -6.39
C ASP A 142 -10.71 0.97 -7.79
N THR A 143 -9.53 0.78 -8.42
CA THR A 143 -9.40 0.13 -9.72
C THR A 143 -8.26 -0.91 -9.69
N ASP A 144 -8.10 -1.66 -10.78
CA ASP A 144 -6.98 -2.61 -10.93
C ASP A 144 -5.60 -1.94 -10.87
N ARG A 145 -5.54 -0.61 -11.02
CA ARG A 145 -4.30 0.18 -11.10
C ARG A 145 -4.10 1.15 -9.96
N ARG A 146 -5.11 1.38 -9.10
CA ARG A 146 -4.97 2.33 -7.99
C ARG A 146 -5.81 1.96 -6.79
N GLN A 147 -5.34 2.41 -5.63
CA GLN A 147 -6.10 2.47 -4.37
C GLN A 147 -6.26 3.94 -3.96
N VAL A 148 -7.36 4.26 -3.29
CA VAL A 148 -7.56 5.59 -2.70
C VAL A 148 -7.07 5.57 -1.26
N PHE A 149 -6.24 6.56 -0.92
CA PHE A 149 -5.80 6.85 0.43
C PHE A 149 -6.69 7.94 1.03
N LEU A 150 -7.25 7.66 2.21
CA LEU A 150 -8.00 8.62 3.03
C LEU A 150 -7.38 8.66 4.42
N GLY A 151 -7.01 9.84 4.88
CA GLY A 151 -6.32 9.97 6.16
C GLY A 151 -6.20 11.40 6.65
N THR A 152 -5.34 11.58 7.64
CA THR A 152 -5.08 12.88 8.25
C THR A 152 -3.58 13.13 8.38
N VAL A 153 -3.20 14.40 8.56
CA VAL A 153 -1.80 14.79 8.73
C VAL A 153 -1.53 15.10 10.20
N ARG A 154 -0.42 14.54 10.71
CA ARG A 154 0.22 14.95 11.96
C ARG A 154 1.43 15.83 11.63
N THR A 155 1.78 16.73 12.53
CA THR A 155 2.94 17.61 12.41
C THR A 155 4.09 17.20 13.35
N ALA A 156 3.85 16.23 14.22
CA ALA A 156 4.86 15.64 15.11
C ALA A 156 4.57 14.14 15.32
N PRO A 157 5.60 13.29 15.50
CA PRO A 157 5.43 11.85 15.69
C PRO A 157 4.57 11.47 16.89
N ALA A 158 4.69 12.18 18.02
CA ALA A 158 3.94 11.94 19.24
C ALA A 158 2.50 12.48 19.19
N GLN A 159 2.11 13.20 18.15
CA GLN A 159 0.77 13.75 18.02
C GLN A 159 -0.24 12.66 17.68
N VAL A 160 -1.36 12.65 18.40
CA VAL A 160 -2.51 11.80 18.02
C VAL A 160 -3.17 12.40 16.79
N ALA A 161 -3.36 11.57 15.76
CA ALA A 161 -4.09 11.97 14.57
C ALA A 161 -5.59 12.05 14.88
N PRO A 162 -6.30 13.13 14.50
CA PRO A 162 -7.75 13.12 14.56
C PRO A 162 -8.30 12.06 13.58
N PRO A 163 -9.48 11.49 13.84
CA PRO A 163 -10.15 10.65 12.86
C PRO A 163 -10.40 11.41 11.55
N TYR A 164 -10.25 10.72 10.43
CA TYR A 164 -10.58 11.28 9.12
C TYR A 164 -12.04 11.77 9.06
N GLY A 165 -12.28 12.91 8.43
CA GLY A 165 -13.60 13.54 8.33
C GLY A 165 -13.99 14.43 9.51
N THR A 166 -13.17 14.50 10.59
CA THR A 166 -13.46 15.34 11.77
C THR A 166 -12.74 16.68 11.78
N ASN A 167 -11.67 16.82 10.99
CA ASN A 167 -10.91 18.05 10.89
C ASN A 167 -10.49 18.34 9.44
N PRO A 168 -11.30 19.11 8.66
CA PRO A 168 -11.04 19.36 7.24
C PRO A 168 -9.68 19.99 6.95
N ALA A 169 -9.08 20.72 7.92
CA ALA A 169 -7.75 21.28 7.75
C ALA A 169 -6.64 20.23 7.78
N ARG A 170 -6.89 19.10 8.42
CA ARG A 170 -5.95 17.97 8.55
C ARG A 170 -6.30 16.79 7.65
N ASP A 171 -7.52 16.73 7.14
CA ASP A 171 -7.94 15.67 6.23
C ASP A 171 -7.15 15.72 4.93
N VAL A 172 -6.69 14.58 4.50
CA VAL A 172 -5.94 14.39 3.26
C VAL A 172 -6.42 13.17 2.52
N ALA A 173 -6.46 13.29 1.19
CA ALA A 173 -6.73 12.18 0.30
C ALA A 173 -5.61 12.07 -0.75
N GLY A 174 -5.47 10.89 -1.33
CA GLY A 174 -4.51 10.62 -2.37
C GLY A 174 -4.83 9.34 -3.12
N VAL A 175 -4.01 9.01 -4.10
CA VAL A 175 -4.07 7.73 -4.81
C VAL A 175 -2.73 7.02 -4.71
N VAL A 176 -2.78 5.73 -4.42
CA VAL A 176 -1.62 4.84 -4.47
C VAL A 176 -1.64 4.07 -5.77
N GLU A 177 -0.53 4.09 -6.48
CA GLU A 177 -0.35 3.42 -7.76
C GLU A 177 1.00 2.70 -7.77
N ARG A 178 1.06 1.51 -8.35
CA ARG A 178 2.33 0.82 -8.60
C ARG A 178 2.96 1.37 -9.88
N VAL A 179 4.24 1.74 -9.83
CA VAL A 179 4.99 2.33 -10.96
C VAL A 179 6.26 1.55 -11.30
N GLY A 180 6.44 0.38 -10.67
CA GLY A 180 7.57 -0.52 -10.92
C GLY A 180 7.41 -1.82 -10.13
N PRO A 181 8.30 -2.81 -10.30
CA PRO A 181 8.22 -4.11 -9.61
C PRO A 181 8.13 -3.99 -8.08
N LEU A 182 8.96 -3.12 -7.49
CA LEU A 182 9.00 -2.82 -6.05
C LEU A 182 8.98 -1.30 -5.82
N ARG A 183 8.12 -0.60 -6.56
CA ARG A 183 8.05 0.86 -6.53
C ARG A 183 6.62 1.32 -6.70
N TRP A 184 6.16 2.11 -5.75
CA TRP A 184 4.83 2.73 -5.75
C TRP A 184 4.95 4.24 -5.63
N ARG A 185 3.87 4.92 -5.95
CA ARG A 185 3.70 6.34 -5.62
C ARG A 185 2.38 6.54 -4.89
N LEU A 186 2.40 7.40 -3.87
CA LEU A 186 1.21 7.98 -3.27
C LEU A 186 1.13 9.44 -3.72
N VAL A 187 0.16 9.76 -4.56
CA VAL A 187 -0.08 11.10 -5.08
C VAL A 187 -1.10 11.80 -4.19
N MET A 188 -0.71 12.89 -3.54
CA MET A 188 -1.56 13.62 -2.62
C MET A 188 -2.40 14.65 -3.38
N THR A 189 -3.68 14.78 -3.02
CA THR A 189 -4.60 15.79 -3.59
C THR A 189 -4.37 17.18 -3.01
N ARG A 190 -3.64 17.30 -1.91
CA ARG A 190 -3.15 18.56 -1.33
C ARG A 190 -1.63 18.54 -1.33
N ALA A 191 -1.02 19.57 -1.94
CA ALA A 191 0.41 19.76 -1.91
C ALA A 191 0.80 20.83 -0.89
N GLY A 192 1.99 20.67 -0.28
CA GLY A 192 2.53 21.63 0.68
C GLY A 192 3.37 22.72 0.02
N GLN A 193 3.62 23.81 0.76
CA GLN A 193 4.58 24.86 0.42
C GLN A 193 4.42 25.45 -1.00
N GLY A 194 3.18 25.64 -1.47
CA GLY A 194 2.90 26.25 -2.77
C GLY A 194 3.24 25.37 -3.99
N ALA A 195 3.50 24.08 -3.81
CA ALA A 195 3.53 23.11 -4.90
C ALA A 195 2.11 22.86 -5.43
N ILE A 196 2.01 22.30 -6.64
CA ILE A 196 0.74 21.88 -7.23
C ILE A 196 0.46 20.42 -6.88
N LEU A 197 1.50 19.58 -6.82
CA LEU A 197 1.40 18.16 -6.57
C LEU A 197 2.52 17.72 -5.62
N ASP A 198 2.17 16.97 -4.58
CA ASP A 198 3.10 16.24 -3.73
C ASP A 198 2.94 14.74 -3.99
N LEU A 199 4.05 14.05 -4.19
CA LEU A 199 4.09 12.60 -4.37
C LEU A 199 5.07 11.99 -3.36
N TYR A 200 4.68 10.88 -2.76
CA TYR A 200 5.61 10.03 -2.03
C TYR A 200 5.96 8.83 -2.90
N GLU A 201 7.23 8.71 -3.26
CA GLU A 201 7.76 7.46 -3.79
C GLU A 201 7.91 6.48 -2.65
N LEU A 202 7.42 5.26 -2.81
CA LEU A 202 7.43 4.21 -1.80
C LEU A 202 8.23 3.03 -2.32
N VAL A 203 9.31 2.67 -1.61
CA VAL A 203 10.17 1.54 -1.93
C VAL A 203 10.29 0.67 -0.68
N PRO A 204 9.96 -0.64 -0.74
CA PRO A 204 10.06 -1.53 0.41
C PRO A 204 11.49 -1.56 0.98
N VAL A 205 11.60 -1.61 2.30
CA VAL A 205 12.87 -1.91 2.98
C VAL A 205 13.00 -3.43 3.02
N PRO A 206 14.06 -4.02 2.47
CA PRO A 206 14.29 -5.45 2.59
C PRO A 206 14.35 -5.89 4.06
N PRO A 207 13.84 -7.07 4.40
CA PRO A 207 14.01 -7.60 5.76
C PRO A 207 15.52 -7.71 6.08
N ALA A 208 15.89 -7.42 7.34
CA ALA A 208 17.25 -7.59 7.78
C ALA A 208 17.66 -9.07 7.59
N THR A 209 18.77 -9.31 6.90
CA THR A 209 19.37 -10.65 6.83
C THR A 209 19.75 -11.06 8.24
N PRO A 210 19.31 -12.25 8.75
CA PRO A 210 19.75 -12.71 10.05
C PRO A 210 21.28 -12.77 10.08
N ALA A 211 21.89 -12.15 11.11
CA ALA A 211 23.33 -12.29 11.31
C ALA A 211 23.65 -13.79 11.52
N THR A 212 24.53 -14.37 10.70
CA THR A 212 25.04 -15.72 10.93
C THR A 212 25.73 -15.73 12.28
N PRO A 213 25.31 -16.57 13.24
CA PRO A 213 26.01 -16.68 14.52
C PRO A 213 27.44 -17.11 14.25
N ARG A 214 28.41 -16.37 14.83
CA ARG A 214 29.84 -16.74 14.82
C ARG A 214 30.12 -17.83 15.82
#